data_18cbac718db7fdecf9a19f5b7d4af302
#
_entry.id   18cbac718db7fdecf9a19f5b7d4af302
#
_cell.length_a   1.000
_cell.length_b   1.000
_cell.length_c   1.000
_cell.angle_alpha   90.00
_cell.angle_beta   90.00
_cell.angle_gamma   90.00
#
_symmetry.space_group_name_H-M   'P 1'
#
loop_
_entity.id
_entity.type
_entity.pdbx_description
1 polymer ?
#
loop_
_entity_poly.entity_id
_entity_poly.type
_entity_poly.pdbx_seq_one_letter_code
_entity_poly.pdbx_strand_id
1 'polypeptide(L)'
;MKISVIFTTYNSTAWLEKVLWGWEQQTDNNFEVVIADDGSNAETAKLINEFVNRNKLDITHVWHKDEGFQKCKILNKSLLAASGDYIVMSDGDCIPRNDFLSEHRTHAEEKHFLSGGYFKLPMNASEAVTEDDVVSGRCFSTSWLKQHGVKLGYRAAKLNSGPTQAAILNAVIPTRKTWNGHNASCFKKDALRVNGFDERMKYGGLDVEFGIRLKNLGLSVKRIRYNTACLHLDHSRGYANEVDMANNQRIRSASIREKIIETPAGIKQHADVAD
;
A
#
# COMPACT_ATOMS: atom_id res chain seq x y z
N MET A 1 -7.88 16.80 7.95
CA MET A 1 -7.25 15.50 8.14
C MET A 1 -6.04 15.42 7.21
N LYS A 2 -4.81 15.34 7.75
CA LYS A 2 -3.60 15.07 6.95
C LYS A 2 -3.53 13.56 6.66
N ILE A 3 -3.13 13.18 5.45
CA ILE A 3 -2.92 11.79 5.06
C ILE A 3 -1.42 11.49 5.09
N SER A 4 -1.02 10.36 5.67
CA SER A 4 0.31 9.79 5.48
C SER A 4 0.20 8.57 4.57
N VAL A 5 0.85 8.66 3.41
CA VAL A 5 1.00 7.52 2.52
C VAL A 5 2.22 6.72 2.96
N ILE A 6 2.05 5.44 3.23
CA ILE A 6 3.16 4.54 3.59
C ILE A 6 3.25 3.44 2.55
N PHE A 7 4.43 3.26 1.97
CA PHE A 7 4.71 2.13 1.08
C PHE A 7 6.13 1.60 1.29
N THR A 8 6.29 0.31 1.04
CA THR A 8 7.57 -0.37 1.24
C THR A 8 8.40 -0.42 -0.03
N THR A 9 9.72 -0.31 0.11
CA THR A 9 10.69 -0.55 -0.96
C THR A 9 11.85 -1.43 -0.46
N TYR A 10 12.46 -2.17 -1.38
CA TYR A 10 13.71 -2.89 -1.16
C TYR A 10 14.42 -3.09 -2.50
N ASN A 11 15.56 -2.41 -2.70
CA ASN A 11 16.46 -2.55 -3.87
C ASN A 11 15.73 -2.54 -5.24
N SER A 12 14.72 -1.67 -5.41
CA SER A 12 13.87 -1.63 -6.62
C SER A 12 13.73 -0.21 -7.16
N THR A 13 14.86 0.44 -7.47
CA THR A 13 14.90 1.85 -7.91
C THR A 13 14.05 2.12 -9.13
N ALA A 14 14.09 1.26 -10.16
CA ALA A 14 13.32 1.45 -11.39
C ALA A 14 11.79 1.45 -11.18
N TRP A 15 11.28 0.65 -10.23
CA TRP A 15 9.85 0.65 -9.89
C TRP A 15 9.50 1.78 -8.95
N LEU A 16 10.33 2.02 -7.94
CA LEU A 16 10.17 3.11 -6.99
C LEU A 16 10.08 4.47 -7.68
N GLU A 17 10.92 4.71 -8.68
CA GLU A 17 10.91 5.94 -9.48
C GLU A 17 9.54 6.16 -10.14
N LYS A 18 8.99 5.14 -10.80
CA LYS A 18 7.68 5.21 -11.44
C LYS A 18 6.53 5.45 -10.44
N VAL A 19 6.64 4.87 -9.26
CA VAL A 19 5.67 5.08 -8.17
C VAL A 19 5.75 6.51 -7.63
N LEU A 20 6.95 7.07 -7.47
CA LEU A 20 7.15 8.45 -7.03
C LEU A 20 6.61 9.46 -8.04
N TRP A 21 6.76 9.22 -9.35
CA TRP A 21 6.08 10.05 -10.37
C TRP A 21 4.56 10.08 -10.15
N GLY A 22 3.96 8.95 -9.80
CA GLY A 22 2.51 8.87 -9.52
C GLY A 22 2.10 9.64 -8.27
N TRP A 23 2.93 9.62 -7.24
CA TRP A 23 2.66 10.42 -6.03
C TRP A 23 2.80 11.92 -6.28
N GLU A 24 3.70 12.37 -7.15
CA GLU A 24 3.80 13.77 -7.58
C GLU A 24 2.55 14.28 -8.33
N GLN A 25 1.70 13.39 -8.86
CA GLN A 25 0.51 13.76 -9.65
C GLN A 25 -0.80 13.75 -8.84
N GLN A 26 -0.76 13.55 -7.52
CA GLN A 26 -1.98 13.52 -6.74
C GLN A 26 -2.72 14.85 -6.76
N THR A 27 -4.05 14.81 -6.91
CA THR A 27 -4.92 15.99 -6.86
C THR A 27 -5.18 16.48 -5.43
N ASP A 28 -4.96 15.64 -4.44
CA ASP A 28 -5.01 15.99 -3.02
C ASP A 28 -3.64 16.48 -2.58
N ASN A 29 -3.56 17.67 -1.99
CA ASN A 29 -2.31 18.32 -1.60
C ASN A 29 -2.03 18.24 -0.08
N ASN A 30 -2.94 17.68 0.72
CA ASN A 30 -2.76 17.60 2.17
C ASN A 30 -2.32 16.21 2.61
N PHE A 31 -1.12 15.83 2.17
CA PHE A 31 -0.51 14.56 2.50
C PHE A 31 1.01 14.64 2.60
N GLU A 32 1.59 13.60 3.16
CA GLU A 32 3.03 13.30 3.16
C GLU A 32 3.25 11.88 2.65
N VAL A 33 4.46 11.60 2.20
CA VAL A 33 4.93 10.28 1.77
C VAL A 33 5.94 9.76 2.78
N VAL A 34 5.69 8.60 3.35
CA VAL A 34 6.60 7.90 4.25
C VAL A 34 7.09 6.62 3.56
N ILE A 35 8.34 6.63 3.11
CA ILE A 35 8.95 5.49 2.42
C ILE A 35 9.52 4.53 3.46
N ALA A 36 8.92 3.36 3.56
CA ALA A 36 9.32 2.26 4.45
C ALA A 36 10.37 1.40 3.72
N ASP A 37 11.65 1.70 3.90
CA ASP A 37 12.76 1.05 3.20
C ASP A 37 13.33 -0.09 4.04
N ASP A 38 13.12 -1.33 3.59
CA ASP A 38 13.48 -2.58 4.29
C ASP A 38 14.98 -2.94 4.14
N GLY A 39 15.85 -1.94 4.16
CA GLY A 39 17.31 -2.12 4.13
C GLY A 39 17.93 -2.04 2.74
N SER A 40 17.39 -1.20 1.85
CA SER A 40 17.97 -1.00 0.51
C SER A 40 19.37 -0.40 0.56
N ASN A 41 20.07 -0.55 -0.54
CA ASN A 41 21.39 -0.01 -0.79
C ASN A 41 21.39 1.51 -1.06
N ALA A 42 22.59 2.10 -1.21
CA ALA A 42 22.79 3.52 -1.42
C ALA A 42 22.13 4.07 -2.71
N GLU A 43 21.90 3.26 -3.73
CA GLU A 43 21.25 3.69 -4.96
C GLU A 43 19.78 4.06 -4.72
N THR A 44 19.08 3.30 -3.88
CA THR A 44 17.70 3.62 -3.47
C THR A 44 17.65 4.91 -2.68
N ALA A 45 18.57 5.10 -1.72
CA ALA A 45 18.65 6.34 -0.96
C ALA A 45 18.96 7.55 -1.85
N LYS A 46 19.84 7.38 -2.85
CA LYS A 46 20.15 8.42 -3.85
C LYS A 46 18.90 8.83 -4.63
N LEU A 47 18.15 7.86 -5.17
CA LEU A 47 16.90 8.13 -5.88
C LEU A 47 15.90 8.90 -5.00
N ILE A 48 15.70 8.44 -3.77
CA ILE A 48 14.77 9.11 -2.83
C ILE A 48 15.21 10.57 -2.61
N ASN A 49 16.50 10.82 -2.39
CA ASN A 49 17.03 12.17 -2.22
C ASN A 49 16.84 13.05 -3.48
N GLU A 50 16.90 12.49 -4.67
CA GLU A 50 16.59 13.23 -5.91
C GLU A 50 15.14 13.72 -5.90
N PHE A 51 14.17 12.90 -5.46
CA PHE A 51 12.77 13.31 -5.33
C PHE A 51 12.53 14.30 -4.18
N VAL A 52 13.23 14.15 -3.05
CA VAL A 52 13.22 15.17 -1.97
C VAL A 52 13.66 16.51 -2.51
N ASN A 53 14.74 16.57 -3.30
CA ASN A 53 15.28 17.79 -3.88
C ASN A 53 14.38 18.41 -4.96
N ARG A 54 13.47 17.64 -5.58
CA ARG A 54 12.41 18.20 -6.48
C ARG A 54 11.42 19.08 -5.72
N ASN A 55 11.31 18.94 -4.40
CA ASN A 55 10.43 19.73 -3.52
C ASN A 55 8.94 19.72 -3.93
N LYS A 56 8.50 18.61 -4.53
CA LYS A 56 7.09 18.39 -4.92
C LYS A 56 6.32 17.53 -3.92
N LEU A 57 7.03 16.73 -3.12
CA LEU A 57 6.49 15.83 -2.12
C LEU A 57 7.13 16.09 -0.76
N ASP A 58 6.33 16.05 0.30
CA ASP A 58 6.81 15.98 1.69
C ASP A 58 7.20 14.52 1.97
N ILE A 59 8.49 14.18 1.84
CA ILE A 59 9.01 12.81 1.93
C ILE A 59 9.75 12.59 3.23
N THR A 60 9.35 11.57 3.98
CA THR A 60 10.09 10.99 5.09
C THR A 60 10.64 9.62 4.67
N HIS A 61 11.96 9.45 4.65
CA HIS A 61 12.62 8.17 4.37
C HIS A 61 12.92 7.45 5.69
N VAL A 62 12.21 6.38 5.96
CA VAL A 62 12.43 5.50 7.12
C VAL A 62 13.19 4.26 6.65
N TRP A 63 14.41 4.11 7.15
CA TRP A 63 15.31 3.03 6.75
C TRP A 63 15.81 2.26 7.97
N HIS A 64 16.16 1.01 7.81
CA HIS A 64 16.94 0.21 8.74
C HIS A 64 17.92 -0.68 8.00
N LYS A 65 18.94 -1.18 8.71
CA LYS A 65 19.92 -2.10 8.15
C LYS A 65 19.22 -3.37 7.64
N ASP A 66 19.68 -3.87 6.49
CA ASP A 66 19.24 -5.16 5.94
C ASP A 66 19.60 -6.33 6.86
N GLU A 67 18.61 -6.99 7.37
CA GLU A 67 18.68 -8.21 8.17
C GLU A 67 17.74 -9.28 7.62
N GLY A 68 17.52 -9.27 6.30
CA GLY A 68 16.55 -10.08 5.58
C GLY A 68 15.14 -9.46 5.59
N PHE A 69 14.12 -10.22 5.24
CA PHE A 69 12.75 -9.72 5.11
C PHE A 69 12.18 -9.27 6.44
N GLN A 70 12.08 -7.96 6.65
CA GLN A 70 11.54 -7.33 7.86
C GLN A 70 10.43 -6.31 7.55
N LYS A 71 9.63 -6.55 6.50
CA LYS A 71 8.57 -5.66 6.04
C LYS A 71 7.65 -5.19 7.18
N CYS A 72 7.24 -6.07 8.12
CA CYS A 72 6.39 -5.68 9.23
C CYS A 72 7.07 -4.67 10.17
N LYS A 73 8.36 -4.86 10.46
CA LYS A 73 9.14 -3.98 11.33
C LYS A 73 9.31 -2.59 10.71
N ILE A 74 9.65 -2.50 9.43
CA ILE A 74 9.80 -1.20 8.77
C ILE A 74 8.46 -0.47 8.61
N LEU A 75 7.36 -1.19 8.36
CA LEU A 75 6.01 -0.62 8.35
C LEU A 75 5.63 -0.04 9.71
N ASN A 76 5.97 -0.73 10.81
CA ASN A 76 5.72 -0.24 12.17
C ASN A 76 6.51 1.02 12.49
N LYS A 77 7.81 1.07 12.13
CA LYS A 77 8.63 2.28 12.24
C LYS A 77 8.03 3.44 11.42
N SER A 78 7.55 3.15 10.22
CA SER A 78 6.91 4.14 9.35
C SER A 78 5.56 4.62 9.88
N LEU A 79 4.78 3.75 10.53
CA LEU A 79 3.56 4.15 11.26
C LEU A 79 3.84 5.12 12.40
N LEU A 80 4.96 4.94 13.10
CA LEU A 80 5.40 5.88 14.16
C LEU A 80 5.86 7.21 13.58
N ALA A 81 6.65 7.19 12.50
CA ALA A 81 7.16 8.38 11.83
C ALA A 81 6.07 9.20 11.12
N ALA A 82 4.98 8.57 10.69
CA ALA A 82 3.88 9.24 10.01
C ALA A 82 3.24 10.31 10.90
N SER A 83 3.01 11.52 10.37
CA SER A 83 2.42 12.65 11.11
C SER A 83 0.91 12.82 10.86
N GLY A 84 0.36 12.18 9.83
CA GLY A 84 -1.04 12.30 9.47
C GLY A 84 -1.98 11.49 10.37
N ASP A 85 -3.24 11.95 10.46
CA ASP A 85 -4.30 11.27 11.21
C ASP A 85 -4.84 10.03 10.50
N TYR A 86 -4.64 9.97 9.19
CA TYR A 86 -5.16 8.94 8.31
C TYR A 86 -4.01 8.30 7.51
N ILE A 87 -3.95 6.97 7.55
CA ILE A 87 -2.89 6.19 6.89
C ILE A 87 -3.45 5.58 5.62
N VAL A 88 -2.74 5.76 4.52
CA VAL A 88 -2.97 5.07 3.24
C VAL A 88 -1.78 4.19 2.95
N MET A 89 -2.01 2.89 2.82
CA MET A 89 -0.97 1.90 2.48
C MET A 89 -0.95 1.65 0.98
N SER A 90 0.27 1.62 0.43
CA SER A 90 0.57 1.22 -0.94
C SER A 90 1.82 0.33 -0.98
N ASP A 91 2.25 -0.08 -2.16
CA ASP A 91 3.51 -0.81 -2.36
C ASP A 91 4.43 0.00 -3.30
N GLY A 92 5.75 -0.19 -3.19
CA GLY A 92 6.77 0.50 -3.99
C GLY A 92 6.82 0.06 -5.47
N ASP A 93 5.87 -0.76 -5.91
CA ASP A 93 5.63 -1.20 -7.27
C ASP A 93 4.20 -0.89 -7.76
N CYS A 94 3.49 -0.03 -7.04
CA CYS A 94 2.10 0.35 -7.32
C CYS A 94 2.00 1.83 -7.67
N ILE A 95 1.90 2.18 -8.98
CA ILE A 95 1.70 3.55 -9.44
C ILE A 95 0.26 3.97 -9.11
N PRO A 96 0.04 5.00 -8.26
CA PRO A 96 -1.31 5.45 -7.94
C PRO A 96 -1.90 6.27 -9.09
N ARG A 97 -3.22 6.17 -9.31
CA ARG A 97 -3.95 7.12 -10.16
C ARG A 97 -3.97 8.49 -9.47
N ASN A 98 -4.07 9.58 -10.23
CA ASN A 98 -3.99 10.94 -9.69
C ASN A 98 -5.09 11.30 -8.66
N ASP A 99 -6.22 10.59 -8.66
CA ASP A 99 -7.31 10.75 -7.70
C ASP A 99 -7.23 9.78 -6.50
N PHE A 100 -6.13 9.03 -6.37
CA PHE A 100 -6.02 7.96 -5.39
C PHE A 100 -6.29 8.46 -3.95
N LEU A 101 -5.64 9.54 -3.55
CA LEU A 101 -5.79 10.10 -2.21
C LEU A 101 -7.13 10.82 -2.00
N SER A 102 -7.63 11.51 -3.01
CA SER A 102 -8.93 12.17 -2.93
C SER A 102 -10.09 11.17 -2.75
N GLU A 103 -10.00 10.00 -3.39
CA GLU A 103 -10.97 8.91 -3.19
C GLU A 103 -10.85 8.29 -1.78
N HIS A 104 -9.64 8.08 -1.28
CA HIS A 104 -9.44 7.63 0.10
C HIS A 104 -10.00 8.64 1.10
N ARG A 105 -9.76 9.94 0.92
CA ARG A 105 -10.29 11.01 1.76
C ARG A 105 -11.82 11.06 1.73
N THR A 106 -12.41 11.00 0.55
CA THR A 106 -13.88 11.07 0.35
C THR A 106 -14.60 9.90 1.02
N HIS A 107 -13.97 8.73 1.03
CA HIS A 107 -14.55 7.51 1.59
C HIS A 107 -14.13 7.21 3.02
N ALA A 108 -13.19 8.00 3.61
CA ALA A 108 -12.76 7.84 4.99
C ALA A 108 -13.95 7.99 5.95
N GLU A 109 -14.08 7.03 6.85
CA GLU A 109 -15.22 6.95 7.78
C GLU A 109 -14.77 6.30 9.09
N GLU A 110 -15.19 6.86 10.24
CA GLU A 110 -14.91 6.30 11.55
C GLU A 110 -15.44 4.86 11.67
N LYS A 111 -14.71 4.01 12.36
CA LYS A 111 -14.99 2.57 12.52
C LYS A 111 -14.97 1.78 11.20
N HIS A 112 -14.36 2.33 10.15
CA HIS A 112 -14.14 1.64 8.90
C HIS A 112 -12.67 1.67 8.49
N PHE A 113 -12.24 0.63 7.79
CA PHE A 113 -11.06 0.70 6.95
C PHE A 113 -11.45 0.49 5.49
N LEU A 114 -10.71 1.13 4.58
CA LEU A 114 -10.96 1.03 3.15
C LEU A 114 -10.14 -0.10 2.54
N SER A 115 -10.73 -0.77 1.55
CA SER A 115 -10.08 -1.81 0.75
C SER A 115 -10.25 -1.48 -0.73
N GLY A 116 -9.18 -0.98 -1.34
CA GLY A 116 -9.14 -0.61 -2.74
C GLY A 116 -8.74 -1.75 -3.67
N GLY A 117 -8.44 -1.42 -4.91
CA GLY A 117 -8.08 -2.37 -5.95
C GLY A 117 -6.79 -2.01 -6.67
N TYR A 118 -6.29 -2.94 -7.47
CA TYR A 118 -5.18 -2.72 -8.39
C TYR A 118 -5.49 -3.30 -9.75
N PHE A 119 -4.74 -2.85 -10.75
CA PHE A 119 -4.71 -3.44 -12.07
C PHE A 119 -3.27 -3.90 -12.36
N LYS A 120 -3.08 -5.21 -12.50
CA LYS A 120 -1.74 -5.78 -12.72
C LYS A 120 -1.33 -5.59 -14.18
N LEU A 121 -0.16 -4.99 -14.40
CA LEU A 121 0.50 -4.94 -15.70
C LEU A 121 1.36 -6.19 -15.92
N PRO A 122 1.54 -6.66 -17.15
CA PRO A 122 2.59 -7.61 -17.49
C PRO A 122 3.96 -6.90 -17.53
N MET A 123 5.07 -7.66 -17.51
CA MET A 123 6.42 -7.13 -17.42
C MET A 123 6.73 -6.12 -18.51
N ASN A 124 6.45 -6.45 -19.79
CA ASN A 124 6.69 -5.56 -20.91
C ASN A 124 5.98 -4.20 -20.80
N ALA A 125 4.73 -4.19 -20.29
CA ALA A 125 4.00 -2.95 -20.05
C ALA A 125 4.56 -2.21 -18.82
N SER A 126 4.98 -2.94 -17.78
CA SER A 126 5.59 -2.36 -16.58
C SER A 126 6.89 -1.63 -16.89
N GLU A 127 7.74 -2.21 -17.74
CA GLU A 127 8.99 -1.61 -18.20
C GLU A 127 8.74 -0.39 -19.09
N ALA A 128 7.73 -0.46 -19.95
CA ALA A 128 7.41 0.58 -20.95
C ALA A 128 6.83 1.87 -20.35
N VAL A 129 6.32 1.86 -19.11
CA VAL A 129 5.80 3.07 -18.45
C VAL A 129 6.89 4.12 -18.33
N THR A 130 6.67 5.32 -18.89
CA THR A 130 7.55 6.49 -18.78
C THR A 130 6.97 7.53 -17.82
N GLU A 131 7.80 8.51 -17.42
CA GLU A 131 7.35 9.65 -16.60
C GLU A 131 6.20 10.40 -17.30
N ASP A 132 6.31 10.65 -18.61
CA ASP A 132 5.28 11.32 -19.41
C ASP A 132 3.94 10.53 -19.45
N ASP A 133 3.98 9.20 -19.45
CA ASP A 133 2.79 8.36 -19.35
C ASP A 133 2.08 8.49 -18.01
N VAL A 134 2.86 8.64 -16.92
CA VAL A 134 2.33 8.83 -15.58
C VAL A 134 1.78 10.23 -15.40
N VAL A 135 2.56 11.26 -15.77
CA VAL A 135 2.18 12.68 -15.67
C VAL A 135 0.90 12.97 -16.46
N SER A 136 0.81 12.46 -17.68
CA SER A 136 -0.39 12.62 -18.52
C SER A 136 -1.56 11.70 -18.13
N GLY A 137 -1.34 10.72 -17.27
CA GLY A 137 -2.33 9.68 -16.91
C GLY A 137 -2.59 8.66 -18.03
N ARG A 138 -1.84 8.71 -19.16
CA ARG A 138 -2.02 7.82 -20.31
C ARG A 138 -1.92 6.35 -19.96
N CYS A 139 -0.99 5.98 -19.06
CA CYS A 139 -0.79 4.59 -18.63
C CYS A 139 -2.04 3.93 -18.02
N PHE A 140 -3.02 4.72 -17.56
CA PHE A 140 -4.30 4.23 -17.08
C PHE A 140 -5.36 4.06 -18.18
N SER A 141 -5.09 4.56 -19.41
CA SER A 141 -6.05 4.49 -20.50
C SER A 141 -6.09 3.11 -21.16
N THR A 142 -7.27 2.70 -21.61
CA THR A 142 -7.45 1.42 -22.33
C THR A 142 -6.71 1.37 -23.66
N SER A 143 -6.48 2.52 -24.30
CA SER A 143 -5.70 2.63 -25.55
C SER A 143 -4.23 2.31 -25.31
N TRP A 144 -3.61 2.95 -24.31
CA TRP A 144 -2.22 2.70 -23.94
C TRP A 144 -2.00 1.25 -23.51
N LEU A 145 -2.89 0.71 -22.69
CA LEU A 145 -2.83 -0.68 -22.22
C LEU A 145 -2.88 -1.68 -23.39
N LYS A 146 -3.80 -1.49 -24.36
CA LYS A 146 -3.87 -2.32 -25.56
C LYS A 146 -2.62 -2.24 -26.41
N GLN A 147 -2.07 -1.04 -26.61
CA GLN A 147 -0.83 -0.79 -27.36
C GLN A 147 0.35 -1.57 -26.77
N HIS A 148 0.39 -1.74 -25.45
CA HIS A 148 1.43 -2.49 -24.73
C HIS A 148 1.05 -3.96 -24.48
N GLY A 149 0.09 -4.51 -25.25
CA GLY A 149 -0.26 -5.94 -25.23
C GLY A 149 -1.07 -6.39 -24.00
N VAL A 150 -1.60 -5.44 -23.21
CA VAL A 150 -2.40 -5.79 -22.04
C VAL A 150 -3.79 -6.29 -22.47
N LYS A 151 -4.13 -7.52 -22.08
CA LYS A 151 -5.46 -8.08 -22.33
C LYS A 151 -6.47 -7.43 -21.36
N LEU A 152 -7.38 -6.64 -21.93
CA LEU A 152 -8.45 -6.01 -21.16
C LEU A 152 -9.60 -6.97 -20.99
N GLY A 153 -9.91 -7.30 -19.75
CA GLY A 153 -11.12 -8.02 -19.36
C GLY A 153 -12.01 -7.13 -18.45
N TYR A 154 -12.99 -7.73 -17.79
CA TYR A 154 -13.87 -7.03 -16.84
C TYR A 154 -13.11 -6.23 -15.75
N ARG A 155 -11.86 -6.62 -15.46
CA ARG A 155 -10.99 -5.93 -14.48
C ARG A 155 -10.61 -4.52 -14.90
N ALA A 156 -10.67 -4.18 -16.19
CA ALA A 156 -10.41 -2.84 -16.71
C ALA A 156 -11.43 -1.80 -16.20
N ALA A 157 -12.62 -2.24 -15.77
CA ALA A 157 -13.60 -1.37 -15.11
C ALA A 157 -13.04 -0.65 -13.88
N LYS A 158 -12.02 -1.21 -13.20
CA LYS A 158 -11.35 -0.53 -12.07
C LYS A 158 -10.66 0.78 -12.47
N LEU A 159 -10.24 0.90 -13.72
CA LEU A 159 -9.50 2.04 -14.23
C LEU A 159 -10.42 3.18 -14.74
N ASN A 160 -11.64 2.83 -15.18
CA ASN A 160 -12.48 3.73 -15.96
C ASN A 160 -13.91 3.87 -15.42
N SER A 161 -14.22 3.35 -14.23
CA SER A 161 -15.56 3.50 -13.65
C SER A 161 -15.79 4.93 -13.14
N GLY A 162 -16.87 5.56 -13.57
CA GLY A 162 -17.37 6.78 -12.93
C GLY A 162 -17.98 6.49 -11.55
N PRO A 163 -18.27 7.52 -10.72
CA PRO A 163 -18.68 7.34 -9.32
C PRO A 163 -19.88 6.41 -9.13
N THR A 164 -20.93 6.58 -9.91
CA THR A 164 -22.16 5.75 -9.84
C THR A 164 -21.86 4.29 -10.20
N GLN A 165 -21.13 4.07 -11.29
CA GLN A 165 -20.74 2.72 -11.72
C GLN A 165 -19.84 2.05 -10.68
N ALA A 166 -18.89 2.79 -10.12
CA ALA A 166 -18.00 2.30 -9.06
C ALA A 166 -18.79 1.86 -7.82
N ALA A 167 -19.78 2.64 -7.40
CA ALA A 167 -20.65 2.29 -6.27
C ALA A 167 -21.40 0.98 -6.53
N ILE A 168 -22.01 0.82 -7.70
CA ILE A 168 -22.70 -0.41 -8.10
C ILE A 168 -21.75 -1.60 -8.12
N LEU A 169 -20.59 -1.47 -8.79
CA LEU A 169 -19.61 -2.56 -8.91
C LEU A 169 -19.03 -2.96 -7.56
N ASN A 170 -18.77 -2.00 -6.65
CA ASN A 170 -18.34 -2.31 -5.29
C ASN A 170 -19.42 -3.05 -4.48
N ALA A 171 -20.70 -2.80 -4.75
CA ALA A 171 -21.81 -3.47 -4.07
C ALA A 171 -22.01 -4.90 -4.58
N VAL A 172 -22.06 -5.09 -5.92
CA VAL A 172 -22.52 -6.36 -6.52
C VAL A 172 -21.40 -7.36 -6.76
N ILE A 173 -20.14 -6.91 -7.02
CA ILE A 173 -19.05 -7.85 -7.29
C ILE A 173 -18.52 -8.43 -6.00
N PRO A 174 -18.61 -9.75 -5.78
CA PRO A 174 -18.11 -10.38 -4.57
C PRO A 174 -16.58 -10.35 -4.56
N THR A 175 -16.00 -9.68 -3.57
CA THR A 175 -14.56 -9.66 -3.34
C THR A 175 -14.26 -9.86 -1.87
N ARG A 176 -13.07 -10.37 -1.56
CA ARG A 176 -12.65 -10.55 -0.17
C ARG A 176 -12.63 -9.19 0.55
N LYS A 177 -13.33 -9.13 1.67
CA LYS A 177 -13.34 -7.97 2.56
C LYS A 177 -12.14 -8.07 3.50
N THR A 178 -10.99 -7.60 3.04
CA THR A 178 -9.73 -7.68 3.79
C THR A 178 -8.87 -6.46 3.54
N TRP A 179 -7.95 -6.21 4.44
CA TRP A 179 -6.86 -5.28 4.21
C TRP A 179 -5.94 -5.83 3.11
N ASN A 180 -5.39 -4.93 2.30
CA ASN A 180 -4.39 -5.27 1.30
C ASN A 180 -3.31 -4.19 1.31
N GLY A 181 -2.03 -4.55 1.21
CA GLY A 181 -0.91 -3.63 1.35
C GLY A 181 -0.80 -2.59 0.23
N HIS A 182 -1.34 -2.91 -0.94
CA HIS A 182 -1.19 -2.07 -2.14
C HIS A 182 -2.24 -0.95 -2.29
N ASN A 183 -3.36 -1.02 -1.56
CA ASN A 183 -4.45 -0.04 -1.64
C ASN A 183 -5.43 -0.25 -0.48
N ALA A 184 -5.09 0.23 0.69
CA ALA A 184 -5.95 0.19 1.87
C ALA A 184 -5.68 1.39 2.77
N SER A 185 -6.65 1.78 3.59
CA SER A 185 -6.48 2.91 4.50
C SER A 185 -7.35 2.80 5.76
N CYS A 186 -6.89 3.42 6.83
CA CYS A 186 -7.64 3.57 8.08
C CYS A 186 -7.14 4.80 8.86
N PHE A 187 -7.85 5.18 9.91
CA PHE A 187 -7.32 6.16 10.86
C PHE A 187 -6.08 5.62 11.56
N LYS A 188 -5.05 6.45 11.70
CA LYS A 188 -3.78 6.09 12.36
C LYS A 188 -4.03 5.53 13.76
N LYS A 189 -4.94 6.15 14.52
CA LYS A 189 -5.34 5.69 15.86
C LYS A 189 -5.73 4.20 15.90
N ASP A 190 -6.41 3.71 14.86
CA ASP A 190 -6.86 2.31 14.81
C ASP A 190 -5.71 1.36 14.49
N ALA A 191 -4.77 1.77 13.62
CA ALA A 191 -3.53 1.03 13.36
C ALA A 191 -2.66 0.91 14.63
N LEU A 192 -2.57 1.99 15.43
CA LEU A 192 -1.86 2.00 16.71
C LEU A 192 -2.55 1.13 17.77
N ARG A 193 -3.88 1.17 17.83
CA ARG A 193 -4.67 0.35 18.78
C ARG A 193 -4.51 -1.16 18.58
N VAL A 194 -4.27 -1.60 17.36
CA VAL A 194 -3.96 -3.00 17.08
C VAL A 194 -2.46 -3.32 17.19
N ASN A 195 -1.65 -2.36 17.68
CA ASN A 195 -0.20 -2.46 17.83
C ASN A 195 0.56 -2.67 16.50
N GLY A 196 0.07 -2.08 15.39
CA GLY A 196 0.70 -2.17 14.08
C GLY A 196 0.69 -3.59 13.47
N PHE A 197 1.69 -3.88 12.65
CA PHE A 197 1.89 -5.18 12.02
C PHE A 197 2.60 -6.16 12.95
N ASP A 198 2.30 -7.46 12.82
CA ASP A 198 2.94 -8.51 13.61
C ASP A 198 4.34 -8.84 13.04
N GLU A 199 5.39 -8.45 13.76
CA GLU A 199 6.79 -8.56 13.31
C GLU A 199 7.32 -10.01 13.27
N ARG A 200 6.58 -10.96 13.83
CA ARG A 200 6.87 -12.38 13.69
C ARG A 200 6.54 -12.92 12.30
N MET A 201 5.78 -12.14 11.50
CA MET A 201 5.37 -12.53 10.15
C MET A 201 6.41 -12.10 9.12
N LYS A 202 6.72 -13.01 8.23
CA LYS A 202 7.52 -12.79 7.03
C LYS A 202 6.62 -12.66 5.79
N TYR A 203 7.12 -12.99 4.60
CA TYR A 203 6.35 -12.91 3.38
C TYR A 203 5.09 -13.80 3.42
N GLY A 204 3.97 -13.21 3.05
CA GLY A 204 2.69 -13.92 2.82
C GLY A 204 1.64 -13.73 3.93
N GLY A 205 0.62 -12.96 3.62
CA GLY A 205 -0.58 -12.83 4.44
C GLY A 205 -0.51 -11.89 5.64
N LEU A 206 0.57 -11.13 5.81
CA LEU A 206 0.74 -10.11 6.85
C LEU A 206 -0.34 -9.03 6.78
N ASP A 207 -0.68 -8.58 5.57
CA ASP A 207 -1.75 -7.60 5.34
C ASP A 207 -3.12 -8.13 5.77
N VAL A 208 -3.40 -9.39 5.42
CA VAL A 208 -4.66 -10.05 5.79
C VAL A 208 -4.78 -10.18 7.30
N GLU A 209 -3.67 -10.51 7.99
CA GLU A 209 -3.62 -10.64 9.44
C GLU A 209 -3.89 -9.30 10.13
N PHE A 210 -3.21 -8.23 9.69
CA PHE A 210 -3.47 -6.87 10.18
C PHE A 210 -4.94 -6.48 10.04
N GLY A 211 -5.54 -6.74 8.86
CA GLY A 211 -6.96 -6.50 8.62
C GLY A 211 -7.90 -7.35 9.47
N ILE A 212 -7.51 -8.56 9.89
CA ILE A 212 -8.28 -9.39 10.84
C ILE A 212 -8.31 -8.69 12.19
N ARG A 213 -7.16 -8.19 12.69
CA ARG A 213 -7.13 -7.49 13.98
C ARG A 213 -7.91 -6.18 13.97
N LEU A 214 -7.90 -5.42 12.87
CA LEU A 214 -8.79 -4.26 12.72
C LEU A 214 -10.27 -4.65 12.80
N LYS A 215 -10.67 -5.78 12.20
CA LYS A 215 -12.05 -6.30 12.33
C LYS A 215 -12.35 -6.75 13.77
N ASN A 216 -11.42 -7.40 14.42
CA ASN A 216 -11.57 -7.81 15.82
C ASN A 216 -11.70 -6.60 16.76
N LEU A 217 -11.06 -5.47 16.41
CA LEU A 217 -11.23 -4.17 17.07
C LEU A 217 -12.63 -3.56 16.85
N GLY A 218 -13.41 -4.11 15.91
CA GLY A 218 -14.76 -3.64 15.60
C GLY A 218 -14.87 -2.80 14.32
N LEU A 219 -13.82 -2.69 13.51
CA LEU A 219 -13.91 -1.96 12.24
C LEU A 219 -14.63 -2.79 11.17
N SER A 220 -15.47 -2.13 10.40
CA SER A 220 -16.07 -2.66 9.18
C SER A 220 -15.18 -2.39 7.96
N VAL A 221 -15.41 -3.12 6.86
CA VAL A 221 -14.66 -2.96 5.61
C VAL A 221 -15.51 -2.24 4.58
N LYS A 222 -15.06 -1.08 4.12
CA LYS A 222 -15.67 -0.36 3.00
C LYS A 222 -14.83 -0.60 1.74
N ARG A 223 -15.44 -1.14 0.71
CA ARG A 223 -14.77 -1.43 -0.56
C ARG A 223 -14.79 -0.22 -1.47
N ILE A 224 -13.62 0.16 -1.98
CA ILE A 224 -13.43 1.24 -2.96
C ILE A 224 -12.68 0.77 -4.21
N ARG A 225 -12.80 -0.53 -4.56
CA ARG A 225 -12.00 -1.17 -5.61
C ARG A 225 -12.22 -0.62 -7.01
N TYR A 226 -13.36 0.01 -7.23
CA TYR A 226 -13.74 0.61 -8.51
C TYR A 226 -13.74 2.15 -8.46
N ASN A 227 -13.54 2.75 -7.28
CA ASN A 227 -13.40 4.21 -7.14
C ASN A 227 -12.02 4.66 -7.58
N THR A 228 -10.98 4.01 -7.04
CA THR A 228 -9.61 4.25 -7.44
C THR A 228 -8.81 2.95 -7.50
N ALA A 229 -7.79 2.93 -8.34
CA ALA A 229 -6.88 1.81 -8.48
C ALA A 229 -5.45 2.30 -8.72
N CYS A 230 -4.47 1.47 -8.33
CA CYS A 230 -3.09 1.60 -8.77
C CYS A 230 -2.78 0.63 -9.90
N LEU A 231 -1.78 0.95 -10.72
CA LEU A 231 -1.14 0.02 -11.64
C LEU A 231 -0.06 -0.75 -10.87
N HIS A 232 -0.24 -2.04 -10.72
CA HIS A 232 0.76 -2.89 -10.07
C HIS A 232 1.73 -3.39 -11.15
N LEU A 233 2.97 -2.95 -11.05
CA LEU A 233 4.07 -3.36 -11.93
C LEU A 233 4.41 -4.83 -11.69
N ASP A 234 4.80 -5.55 -12.74
CA ASP A 234 5.17 -6.96 -12.62
C ASP A 234 6.57 -7.11 -12.03
N HIS A 235 6.76 -8.12 -11.20
CA HIS A 235 8.05 -8.45 -10.59
C HIS A 235 8.13 -9.93 -10.22
N SER A 236 9.35 -10.45 -10.10
CA SER A 236 9.61 -11.79 -9.58
C SER A 236 9.36 -11.85 -8.06
N ARG A 237 9.03 -13.04 -7.53
CA ARG A 237 8.75 -13.28 -6.11
C ARG A 237 9.68 -14.37 -5.56
N GLY A 238 10.99 -14.07 -5.53
CA GLY A 238 12.02 -15.04 -5.13
C GLY A 238 12.17 -15.31 -3.62
N TYR A 239 11.43 -14.59 -2.76
CA TYR A 239 11.58 -14.61 -1.30
C TYR A 239 10.53 -15.43 -0.55
N ALA A 240 9.63 -16.11 -1.27
CA ALA A 240 8.60 -16.95 -0.65
C ALA A 240 9.22 -18.30 -0.20
N ASN A 241 9.02 -18.69 1.06
CA ASN A 241 9.40 -20.01 1.55
C ASN A 241 8.23 -20.65 2.36
N GLU A 242 8.20 -21.98 2.37
CA GLU A 242 7.09 -22.73 2.97
C GLU A 242 7.04 -22.60 4.49
N VAL A 243 8.18 -22.50 5.16
CA VAL A 243 8.25 -22.39 6.63
C VAL A 243 7.63 -21.08 7.10
N ASP A 244 8.02 -19.97 6.46
CA ASP A 244 7.45 -18.66 6.78
C ASP A 244 5.94 -18.61 6.49
N MET A 245 5.52 -19.19 5.37
CA MET A 245 4.08 -19.27 5.01
C MET A 245 3.28 -20.08 6.04
N ALA A 246 3.82 -21.21 6.52
CA ALA A 246 3.18 -22.03 7.55
C ALA A 246 3.09 -21.27 8.89
N ASN A 247 4.16 -20.58 9.30
CA ASN A 247 4.16 -19.74 10.49
C ASN A 247 3.12 -18.60 10.39
N ASN A 248 3.10 -17.89 9.27
CA ASN A 248 2.14 -16.81 9.01
C ASN A 248 0.69 -17.33 9.03
N GLN A 249 0.45 -18.53 8.48
CA GLN A 249 -0.86 -19.18 8.54
C GLN A 249 -1.28 -19.46 9.99
N ARG A 250 -0.35 -19.92 10.85
CA ARG A 250 -0.59 -20.20 12.27
C ARG A 250 -0.97 -18.92 13.02
N ILE A 251 -0.20 -17.84 12.84
CA ILE A 251 -0.46 -16.53 13.47
C ILE A 251 -1.83 -16.02 13.05
N ARG A 252 -2.12 -16.02 11.73
CA ARG A 252 -3.40 -15.57 11.20
C ARG A 252 -4.58 -16.40 11.72
N SER A 253 -4.42 -17.71 11.83
CA SER A 253 -5.45 -18.61 12.35
C SER A 253 -5.72 -18.36 13.84
N ALA A 254 -4.68 -18.06 14.64
CA ALA A 254 -4.82 -17.65 16.03
C ALA A 254 -5.57 -16.32 16.13
N SER A 255 -5.21 -15.31 15.34
CA SER A 255 -5.90 -14.01 15.31
C SER A 255 -7.40 -14.12 15.02
N ILE A 256 -7.79 -15.08 14.15
CA ILE A 256 -9.21 -15.36 13.89
C ILE A 256 -9.89 -16.06 15.06
N ARG A 257 -9.31 -17.18 15.52
CA ARG A 257 -9.91 -18.08 16.53
C ARG A 257 -10.05 -17.41 17.88
N GLU A 258 -9.00 -16.70 18.31
CA GLU A 258 -8.89 -16.09 19.64
C GLU A 258 -9.34 -14.63 19.64
N LYS A 259 -9.78 -14.10 18.51
CA LYS A 259 -10.20 -12.70 18.34
C LYS A 259 -9.16 -11.69 18.81
N ILE A 260 -7.88 -11.98 18.53
CA ILE A 260 -6.77 -11.10 18.91
C ILE A 260 -6.97 -9.73 18.28
N ILE A 261 -6.95 -8.68 19.09
CA ILE A 261 -7.00 -7.27 18.67
C ILE A 261 -5.59 -6.73 18.54
N GLU A 262 -4.79 -6.89 19.56
CA GLU A 262 -3.44 -6.34 19.66
C GLU A 262 -2.40 -7.45 19.47
N THR A 263 -1.48 -7.27 18.49
CA THR A 263 -0.37 -8.23 18.35
C THR A 263 0.60 -8.12 19.52
N PRO A 264 1.15 -9.24 20.03
CA PRO A 264 2.19 -9.21 21.07
C PRO A 264 3.56 -8.77 20.54
N ALA A 265 3.73 -8.64 19.20
CA ALA A 265 4.98 -8.31 18.55
C ALA A 265 4.76 -7.21 17.49
N GLY A 266 4.66 -5.96 17.92
CA GLY A 266 4.38 -4.82 17.06
C GLY A 266 5.08 -3.53 17.51
N ILE A 267 4.41 -2.39 17.36
CA ILE A 267 4.96 -1.05 17.59
C ILE A 267 5.50 -0.84 19.00
N LYS A 268 4.87 -1.41 20.02
CA LYS A 268 5.26 -1.21 21.43
C LYS A 268 6.69 -1.65 21.71
N GLN A 269 7.24 -2.65 20.97
CA GLN A 269 8.63 -3.02 21.10
C GLN A 269 9.63 -1.95 20.59
N HIS A 270 9.16 -0.94 19.86
CA HIS A 270 10.00 0.17 19.39
C HIS A 270 9.90 1.40 20.29
N ALA A 271 8.85 1.50 21.11
CA ALA A 271 8.66 2.61 22.05
C ALA A 271 9.63 2.55 23.25
N ASP A 272 10.07 1.35 23.61
CA ASP A 272 11.00 1.14 24.74
C ASP A 272 12.48 1.37 24.39
N VAL A 273 12.80 1.76 23.15
CA VAL A 273 14.18 2.00 22.65
C VAL A 273 14.50 3.48 22.51
N ALA A 274 13.57 4.37 22.88
CA ALA A 274 13.70 5.81 22.72
C ALA A 274 14.04 6.56 24.03
N ASP A 275 14.73 5.88 24.98
CA ASP A 275 15.32 6.49 26.19
C ASP A 275 16.86 6.50 26.12
#